data_cb72cfad55f6a275cbf28cefbe42e97b
#
_entry.id   cb72cfad55f6a275cbf28cefbe42e97b
#
_cell.length_a   1.000
_cell.length_b   1.000
_cell.length_c   1.000
_cell.angle_alpha   90.00
_cell.angle_beta   90.00
_cell.angle_gamma   90.00
#
_symmetry.space_group_name_H-M   'P 1'
#
loop_
_entity.id
_entity.type
_entity.pdbx_description
1 polymer ?
#
loop_
_entity_poly.entity_id
_entity_poly.type
_entity_poly.pdbx_seq_one_letter_code
_entity_poly.pdbx_strand_id
1 'polypeptide(L)'
;MSSLSLHLNSPRLSAALPYLALVGGMVSLAVGTSFAKGLFPLVGAEGTAALRVGLSALVLMAIWRPWRFRLTRADAGRVLLYGLVLGLMNLSFYMALRTIPLGLAIAIEFAGPLTLALIHSRKVVHFLLVGLAVSGLAMLLPIWSGIEGLDPVGVAYAAFAGLCWALYIVFGKRLSHMHAGQSVALGMSTAALVILPFGASAAGLALLAPAVLLMGLGVALVSSALPYSLEMIALRHIPKRTFGVLLSVEPAIGAMAGMVLLHEQLSSLQWLAIGGIGAASIGAVLTAPRGQAPAEPGAPA
;
A
#
# COMPACT_ATOMS: atom_id res chain seq x y z
N MET A 1 24.18 -32.99 1.56
CA MET A 1 23.45 -31.72 1.67
C MET A 1 24.36 -30.52 1.38
N SER A 2 25.14 -30.54 0.31
CA SER A 2 26.20 -29.52 0.05
C SER A 2 26.18 -28.94 -1.38
N SER A 3 25.15 -29.22 -2.18
CA SER A 3 25.07 -28.72 -3.58
C SER A 3 24.04 -27.62 -3.84
N LEU A 4 23.21 -27.26 -2.85
CA LEU A 4 22.19 -26.21 -3.02
C LEU A 4 22.69 -24.78 -2.65
N SER A 5 23.83 -24.70 -1.94
CA SER A 5 24.38 -23.40 -1.48
C SER A 5 25.25 -22.68 -2.50
N LEU A 6 25.66 -23.35 -3.59
CA LEU A 6 26.61 -22.80 -4.56
C LEU A 6 26.00 -22.00 -5.72
N HIS A 7 24.67 -22.06 -5.93
CA HIS A 7 24.01 -21.33 -7.02
C HIS A 7 23.47 -19.95 -6.64
N LEU A 8 23.44 -19.56 -5.36
CA LEU A 8 22.94 -18.26 -4.91
C LEU A 8 24.00 -17.13 -4.91
N ASN A 9 25.25 -17.45 -5.21
CA ASN A 9 26.36 -16.49 -5.14
C ASN A 9 26.79 -15.89 -6.50
N SER A 10 25.91 -15.86 -7.51
CA SER A 10 26.23 -15.07 -8.69
C SER A 10 26.07 -13.58 -8.35
N PRO A 11 27.09 -12.71 -8.59
CA PRO A 11 26.99 -11.27 -8.27
C PRO A 11 25.83 -10.58 -8.99
N ARG A 12 25.35 -11.12 -10.10
CA ARG A 12 24.17 -10.64 -10.82
C ARG A 12 22.87 -10.99 -10.11
N LEU A 13 22.76 -12.14 -9.49
CA LEU A 13 21.57 -12.56 -8.77
C LEU A 13 21.42 -11.80 -7.45
N SER A 14 22.51 -11.60 -6.73
CA SER A 14 22.50 -10.78 -5.49
C SER A 14 22.13 -9.31 -5.76
N ALA A 15 22.55 -8.75 -6.89
CA ALA A 15 22.18 -7.41 -7.31
C ALA A 15 20.70 -7.29 -7.74
N ALA A 16 20.12 -8.34 -8.33
CA ALA A 16 18.72 -8.36 -8.77
C ALA A 16 17.73 -8.63 -7.61
N LEU A 17 18.16 -9.29 -6.54
CA LEU A 17 17.31 -9.74 -5.44
C LEU A 17 16.42 -8.63 -4.83
N PRO A 18 16.92 -7.41 -4.53
CA PRO A 18 16.07 -6.33 -3.99
C PRO A 18 14.97 -5.89 -4.96
N TYR A 19 15.24 -5.88 -6.26
CA TYR A 19 14.25 -5.53 -7.28
C TYR A 19 13.17 -6.60 -7.40
N LEU A 20 13.57 -7.87 -7.40
CA LEU A 20 12.65 -9.01 -7.38
C LEU A 20 11.81 -9.04 -6.10
N ALA A 21 12.40 -8.68 -4.96
CA ALA A 21 11.69 -8.55 -3.70
C ALA A 21 10.60 -7.47 -3.79
N LEU A 22 10.89 -6.29 -4.35
CA LEU A 22 9.91 -5.22 -4.48
C LEU A 22 8.76 -5.63 -5.41
N VAL A 23 9.08 -6.14 -6.61
CA VAL A 23 8.05 -6.60 -7.56
C VAL A 23 7.25 -7.76 -6.96
N GLY A 24 7.92 -8.73 -6.33
CA GLY A 24 7.27 -9.84 -5.62
C GLY A 24 6.35 -9.36 -4.50
N GLY A 25 6.74 -8.31 -3.76
CA GLY A 25 5.91 -7.65 -2.75
C GLY A 25 4.64 -7.06 -3.35
N MET A 26 4.76 -6.27 -4.43
CA MET A 26 3.60 -5.69 -5.13
C MET A 26 2.66 -6.76 -5.70
N VAL A 27 3.21 -7.80 -6.32
CA VAL A 27 2.41 -8.95 -6.83
C VAL A 27 1.71 -9.66 -5.68
N SER A 28 2.43 -9.94 -4.58
CA SER A 28 1.85 -10.57 -3.39
C SER A 28 0.72 -9.73 -2.80
N LEU A 29 0.91 -8.41 -2.69
CA LEU A 29 -0.12 -7.49 -2.22
C LEU A 29 -1.37 -7.54 -3.11
N ALA A 30 -1.21 -7.43 -4.42
CA ALA A 30 -2.30 -7.45 -5.38
C ALA A 30 -3.06 -8.80 -5.37
N VAL A 31 -2.32 -9.92 -5.35
CA VAL A 31 -2.89 -11.27 -5.24
C VAL A 31 -3.63 -11.44 -3.91
N GLY A 32 -3.01 -11.07 -2.80
CA GLY A 32 -3.63 -11.17 -1.47
C GLY A 32 -4.89 -10.30 -1.33
N THR A 33 -4.88 -9.10 -1.94
CA THR A 33 -6.06 -8.22 -1.97
C THR A 33 -7.17 -8.80 -2.87
N SER A 34 -6.81 -9.45 -3.98
CA SER A 34 -7.78 -10.16 -4.82
C SER A 34 -8.45 -11.29 -4.05
N PHE A 35 -7.69 -12.11 -3.31
CA PHE A 35 -8.26 -13.14 -2.43
C PHE A 35 -9.09 -12.55 -1.29
N ALA A 36 -8.72 -11.38 -0.78
CA ALA A 36 -9.50 -10.69 0.24
C ALA A 36 -10.92 -10.34 -0.23
N LYS A 37 -11.11 -9.99 -1.51
CA LYS A 37 -12.46 -9.79 -2.08
C LYS A 37 -13.33 -11.06 -1.98
N GLY A 38 -12.74 -12.25 -1.96
CA GLY A 38 -13.45 -13.51 -1.73
C GLY A 38 -14.07 -13.64 -0.33
N LEU A 39 -13.62 -12.85 0.64
CA LEU A 39 -14.23 -12.78 1.98
C LEU A 39 -15.44 -11.83 2.05
N PHE A 40 -15.65 -10.95 1.07
CA PHE A 40 -16.73 -9.95 1.09
C PHE A 40 -18.13 -10.57 1.24
N PRO A 41 -18.48 -11.68 0.56
CA PRO A 41 -19.77 -12.33 0.75
C PRO A 41 -19.98 -12.89 2.17
N LEU A 42 -18.91 -13.18 2.90
CA LEU A 42 -18.96 -13.81 4.23
C LEU A 42 -19.00 -12.80 5.36
N VAL A 43 -18.19 -11.73 5.26
CA VAL A 43 -17.97 -10.78 6.36
C VAL A 43 -17.99 -9.30 5.93
N GLY A 44 -18.36 -9.01 4.69
CA GLY A 44 -18.33 -7.66 4.14
C GLY A 44 -16.91 -7.13 3.92
N ALA A 45 -16.82 -5.94 3.36
CA ALA A 45 -15.53 -5.25 3.16
C ALA A 45 -14.91 -4.83 4.50
N GLU A 46 -15.73 -4.34 5.42
CA GLU A 46 -15.35 -3.92 6.77
C GLU A 46 -14.78 -5.08 7.59
N GLY A 47 -15.47 -6.23 7.56
CA GLY A 47 -15.02 -7.45 8.22
C GLY A 47 -13.73 -7.98 7.62
N THR A 48 -13.59 -7.94 6.30
CA THR A 48 -12.38 -8.34 5.58
C THR A 48 -11.20 -7.43 5.95
N ALA A 49 -11.40 -6.11 5.98
CA ALA A 49 -10.37 -5.17 6.41
C ALA A 49 -9.95 -5.42 7.87
N ALA A 50 -10.93 -5.67 8.76
CA ALA A 50 -10.67 -5.97 10.16
C ALA A 50 -9.85 -7.26 10.35
N LEU A 51 -10.20 -8.33 9.63
CA LEU A 51 -9.45 -9.59 9.66
C LEU A 51 -8.04 -9.42 9.12
N ARG A 52 -7.89 -8.79 7.96
CA ARG A 52 -6.58 -8.55 7.34
C ARG A 52 -5.67 -7.77 8.28
N VAL A 53 -6.11 -6.61 8.74
CA VAL A 53 -5.29 -5.72 9.57
C VAL A 53 -5.10 -6.29 10.97
N GLY A 54 -6.16 -6.86 11.56
CA GLY A 54 -6.10 -7.45 12.91
C GLY A 54 -5.16 -8.64 12.99
N LEU A 55 -5.29 -9.60 12.07
CA LEU A 55 -4.41 -10.78 12.04
C LEU A 55 -2.98 -10.40 11.65
N SER A 56 -2.80 -9.44 10.75
CA SER A 56 -1.46 -8.88 10.45
C SER A 56 -0.83 -8.22 11.66
N ALA A 57 -1.61 -7.48 12.45
CA ALA A 57 -1.12 -6.87 13.68
C ALA A 57 -0.63 -7.92 14.67
N LEU A 58 -1.38 -9.01 14.87
CA LEU A 58 -0.98 -10.11 15.74
C LEU A 58 0.33 -10.77 15.28
N VAL A 59 0.45 -11.06 13.98
CA VAL A 59 1.67 -11.63 13.40
C VAL A 59 2.86 -10.69 13.58
N LEU A 60 2.69 -9.40 13.27
CA LEU A 60 3.78 -8.43 13.40
C LEU A 60 4.17 -8.18 14.85
N MET A 61 3.20 -8.17 15.77
CA MET A 61 3.47 -8.11 17.22
C MET A 61 4.29 -9.31 17.69
N ALA A 62 3.96 -10.52 17.23
CA ALA A 62 4.69 -11.73 17.58
C ALA A 62 6.13 -11.72 17.04
N ILE A 63 6.33 -11.24 15.81
CA ILE A 63 7.65 -11.19 15.15
C ILE A 63 8.52 -10.10 15.78
N TRP A 64 8.03 -8.87 15.84
CA TRP A 64 8.83 -7.70 16.22
C TRP A 64 8.87 -7.43 17.70
N ARG A 65 7.96 -8.01 18.50
CA ARG A 65 7.91 -7.94 19.97
C ARG A 65 8.13 -6.51 20.50
N PRO A 66 7.30 -5.53 20.09
CA PRO A 66 7.54 -4.10 20.37
C PRO A 66 7.54 -3.76 21.86
N TRP A 67 7.00 -4.62 22.72
CA TRP A 67 7.07 -4.47 24.19
C TRP A 67 8.49 -4.56 24.76
N ARG A 68 9.46 -5.02 23.98
CA ARG A 68 10.88 -5.03 24.40
C ARG A 68 11.55 -3.66 24.31
N PHE A 69 10.91 -2.71 23.64
CA PHE A 69 11.42 -1.36 23.46
C PHE A 69 10.64 -0.37 24.31
N ARG A 70 11.35 0.63 24.85
CA ARG A 70 10.70 1.68 25.64
C ARG A 70 9.97 2.64 24.69
N LEU A 71 8.67 2.82 24.93
CA LEU A 71 7.84 3.78 24.20
C LEU A 71 7.67 5.04 25.05
N THR A 72 8.11 6.20 24.52
CA THR A 72 7.85 7.47 25.20
C THR A 72 6.40 7.91 25.00
N ARG A 73 5.87 8.78 25.88
CA ARG A 73 4.51 9.32 25.70
C ARG A 73 4.34 10.08 24.38
N ALA A 74 5.40 10.81 23.94
CA ALA A 74 5.39 11.51 22.67
C ALA A 74 5.35 10.55 21.47
N ASP A 75 6.08 9.45 21.54
CA ASP A 75 6.07 8.44 20.48
C ASP A 75 4.75 7.65 20.45
N ALA A 76 4.14 7.40 21.61
CA ALA A 76 2.80 6.81 21.68
C ALA A 76 1.78 7.67 20.91
N GLY A 77 1.77 8.99 21.12
CA GLY A 77 0.89 9.90 20.37
C GLY A 77 1.16 9.88 18.87
N ARG A 78 2.43 9.82 18.44
CA ARG A 78 2.81 9.71 17.02
C ARG A 78 2.37 8.39 16.41
N VAL A 79 2.54 7.29 17.13
CA VAL A 79 2.11 5.94 16.73
C VAL A 79 0.59 5.87 16.60
N LEU A 80 -0.15 6.44 17.57
CA LEU A 80 -1.61 6.51 17.51
C LEU A 80 -2.09 7.26 16.26
N LEU A 81 -1.51 8.42 15.95
CA LEU A 81 -1.89 9.19 14.77
C LEU A 81 -1.53 8.45 13.47
N TYR A 82 -0.35 7.86 13.41
CA TYR A 82 0.11 7.03 12.29
C TYR A 82 -0.81 5.83 12.07
N GLY A 83 -1.14 5.10 13.13
CA GLY A 83 -2.00 3.92 13.05
C GLY A 83 -3.47 4.26 12.79
N LEU A 84 -3.98 5.41 13.28
CA LEU A 84 -5.32 5.91 12.94
C LEU A 84 -5.45 6.12 11.44
N VAL A 85 -4.50 6.85 10.86
CA VAL A 85 -4.50 7.14 9.42
C VAL A 85 -4.33 5.86 8.61
N LEU A 86 -3.45 4.94 9.04
CA LEU A 86 -3.28 3.63 8.42
C LEU A 86 -4.57 2.79 8.47
N GLY A 87 -5.31 2.84 9.58
CA GLY A 87 -6.60 2.17 9.74
C GLY A 87 -7.65 2.74 8.79
N LEU A 88 -7.82 4.06 8.79
CA LEU A 88 -8.75 4.75 7.89
C LEU A 88 -8.41 4.49 6.41
N MET A 89 -7.12 4.52 6.04
CA MET A 89 -6.63 4.17 4.71
C MET A 89 -7.11 2.78 4.30
N ASN A 90 -6.79 1.77 5.09
CA ASN A 90 -7.16 0.40 4.79
C ASN A 90 -8.68 0.19 4.73
N LEU A 91 -9.43 0.72 5.69
CA LEU A 91 -10.89 0.60 5.69
C LEU A 91 -11.48 1.23 4.43
N SER A 92 -11.10 2.46 4.10
CA SER A 92 -11.62 3.17 2.93
C SER A 92 -11.24 2.48 1.63
N PHE A 93 -10.02 1.97 1.51
CA PHE A 93 -9.61 1.19 0.35
C PHE A 93 -10.50 -0.05 0.14
N TYR A 94 -10.77 -0.81 1.20
CA TYR A 94 -11.65 -1.97 1.10
C TYR A 94 -13.11 -1.59 0.81
N MET A 95 -13.58 -0.45 1.32
CA MET A 95 -14.90 0.09 0.95
C MET A 95 -14.95 0.46 -0.54
N ALA A 96 -13.89 1.03 -1.10
CA ALA A 96 -13.80 1.30 -2.54
C ALA A 96 -13.90 0.01 -3.38
N LEU A 97 -13.25 -1.06 -2.95
CA LEU A 97 -13.25 -2.35 -3.65
C LEU A 97 -14.61 -3.03 -3.73
N ARG A 98 -15.63 -2.53 -3.03
CA ARG A 98 -17.02 -3.04 -3.16
C ARG A 98 -17.60 -2.73 -4.52
N THR A 99 -17.25 -1.60 -5.10
CA THR A 99 -17.93 -1.03 -6.26
C THR A 99 -17.01 -0.69 -7.42
N ILE A 100 -15.70 -0.58 -7.18
CA ILE A 100 -14.74 -0.28 -8.25
C ILE A 100 -13.67 -1.39 -8.39
N PRO A 101 -13.16 -1.58 -9.62
CA PRO A 101 -12.11 -2.55 -9.91
C PRO A 101 -10.81 -2.29 -9.12
N LEU A 102 -10.10 -3.38 -8.78
CA LEU A 102 -8.88 -3.33 -7.97
C LEU A 102 -7.82 -2.39 -8.53
N GLY A 103 -7.50 -2.52 -9.82
CA GLY A 103 -6.47 -1.68 -10.45
C GLY A 103 -6.81 -0.20 -10.44
N LEU A 104 -8.10 0.15 -10.57
CA LEU A 104 -8.58 1.53 -10.52
C LEU A 104 -8.57 2.08 -9.11
N ALA A 105 -8.95 1.28 -8.11
CA ALA A 105 -8.86 1.65 -6.70
C ALA A 105 -7.41 2.00 -6.33
N ILE A 106 -6.45 1.16 -6.71
CA ILE A 106 -5.01 1.40 -6.47
C ILE A 106 -4.55 2.66 -7.23
N ALA A 107 -4.97 2.86 -8.48
CA ALA A 107 -4.57 4.03 -9.27
C ALA A 107 -5.06 5.34 -8.64
N ILE A 108 -6.31 5.37 -8.18
CA ILE A 108 -6.90 6.54 -7.51
C ILE A 108 -6.21 6.79 -6.16
N GLU A 109 -6.01 5.76 -5.36
CA GLU A 109 -5.31 5.84 -4.07
C GLU A 109 -3.88 6.37 -4.25
N PHE A 110 -3.18 5.92 -5.30
CA PHE A 110 -1.81 6.32 -5.60
C PHE A 110 -1.66 7.82 -5.93
N ALA A 111 -2.75 8.50 -6.32
CA ALA A 111 -2.75 9.96 -6.52
C ALA A 111 -2.40 10.74 -5.24
N GLY A 112 -2.64 10.17 -4.05
CA GLY A 112 -2.28 10.78 -2.77
C GLY A 112 -0.76 10.96 -2.58
N PRO A 113 0.03 9.89 -2.56
CA PRO A 113 1.50 9.96 -2.54
C PRO A 113 2.09 10.80 -3.67
N LEU A 114 1.51 10.71 -4.87
CA LEU A 114 1.92 11.52 -6.02
C LEU A 114 1.73 13.02 -5.73
N THR A 115 0.57 13.41 -5.23
CA THR A 115 0.29 14.80 -4.83
C THR A 115 1.27 15.28 -3.77
N LEU A 116 1.55 14.46 -2.76
CA LEU A 116 2.52 14.79 -1.72
C LEU A 116 3.94 15.02 -2.30
N ALA A 117 4.35 14.19 -3.27
CA ALA A 117 5.65 14.36 -3.93
C ALA A 117 5.74 15.66 -4.73
N LEU A 118 4.63 16.13 -5.28
CA LEU A 118 4.53 17.31 -6.15
C LEU A 118 4.36 18.62 -5.39
N ILE A 119 3.68 18.65 -4.24
CA ILE A 119 3.43 19.86 -3.43
C ILE A 119 4.73 20.60 -3.07
N HIS A 120 5.81 19.88 -2.85
CA HIS A 120 7.11 20.46 -2.46
C HIS A 120 7.95 20.92 -3.65
N SER A 121 7.42 20.88 -4.86
CA SER A 121 8.18 21.24 -6.05
C SER A 121 7.58 22.46 -6.77
N ARG A 122 8.46 23.37 -7.22
CA ARG A 122 8.10 24.61 -7.92
C ARG A 122 8.42 24.55 -9.42
N LYS A 123 8.75 23.38 -9.97
CA LYS A 123 9.09 23.25 -11.39
C LYS A 123 7.84 23.14 -12.25
N VAL A 124 7.82 23.82 -13.39
CA VAL A 124 6.70 23.77 -14.38
C VAL A 124 6.33 22.33 -14.74
N VAL A 125 7.33 21.45 -14.91
CA VAL A 125 7.11 20.05 -15.22
C VAL A 125 6.20 19.33 -14.21
N HIS A 126 6.21 19.75 -12.92
CA HIS A 126 5.37 19.15 -11.91
C HIS A 126 3.90 19.54 -12.05
N PHE A 127 3.61 20.75 -12.53
CA PHE A 127 2.23 21.14 -12.86
C PHE A 127 1.69 20.31 -14.04
N LEU A 128 2.53 19.99 -15.04
CA LEU A 128 2.15 19.08 -16.13
C LEU A 128 1.87 17.67 -15.63
N LEU A 129 2.68 17.18 -14.69
CA LEU A 129 2.48 15.86 -14.09
C LEU A 129 1.21 15.80 -13.21
N VAL A 130 0.91 16.88 -12.47
CA VAL A 130 -0.38 17.02 -11.76
C VAL A 130 -1.53 17.01 -12.77
N GLY A 131 -1.42 17.80 -13.83
CA GLY A 131 -2.42 17.84 -14.90
C GLY A 131 -2.67 16.46 -15.51
N LEU A 132 -1.61 15.69 -15.77
CA LEU A 132 -1.70 14.33 -16.29
C LEU A 132 -2.39 13.37 -15.28
N ALA A 133 -2.05 13.44 -14.01
CA ALA A 133 -2.69 12.61 -12.99
C ALA A 133 -4.16 12.99 -12.78
N VAL A 134 -4.47 14.28 -12.73
CA VAL A 134 -5.85 14.80 -12.59
C VAL A 134 -6.68 14.44 -13.83
N SER A 135 -6.13 14.55 -15.05
CA SER A 135 -6.83 14.15 -16.26
C SER A 135 -7.09 12.65 -16.28
N GLY A 136 -6.10 11.82 -15.89
CA GLY A 136 -6.29 10.38 -15.72
C GLY A 136 -7.42 10.07 -14.72
N LEU A 137 -7.42 10.74 -13.57
CA LEU A 137 -8.47 10.59 -12.57
C LEU A 137 -9.85 11.08 -13.09
N ALA A 138 -9.88 12.22 -13.79
CA ALA A 138 -11.11 12.75 -14.37
C ALA A 138 -11.71 11.82 -15.44
N MET A 139 -10.86 11.12 -16.20
CA MET A 139 -11.30 10.10 -17.16
C MET A 139 -12.00 8.90 -16.51
N LEU A 140 -11.76 8.65 -15.22
CA LEU A 140 -12.40 7.56 -14.48
C LEU A 140 -13.74 7.97 -13.87
N LEU A 141 -14.03 9.27 -13.78
CA LEU A 141 -15.29 9.76 -13.22
C LEU A 141 -16.45 9.60 -14.24
N PRO A 142 -17.69 9.33 -13.77
CA PRO A 142 -18.86 9.16 -14.63
C PRO A 142 -19.40 10.47 -15.22
N ILE A 143 -18.52 11.47 -15.44
CA ILE A 143 -18.89 12.80 -15.92
C ILE A 143 -19.16 12.79 -17.43
N TRP A 144 -18.65 11.78 -18.14
CA TRP A 144 -18.72 11.69 -19.60
C TRP A 144 -19.86 10.74 -19.97
N SER A 145 -20.97 11.29 -20.45
CA SER A 145 -22.15 10.56 -20.88
C SER A 145 -21.80 9.50 -21.94
N GLY A 146 -22.13 8.25 -21.68
CA GLY A 146 -21.98 7.13 -22.62
C GLY A 146 -20.98 6.03 -22.23
N ILE A 147 -20.21 6.21 -21.17
CA ILE A 147 -19.36 5.17 -20.58
C ILE A 147 -19.98 4.80 -19.23
N GLU A 148 -20.15 3.51 -18.95
CA GLU A 148 -20.49 3.08 -17.60
C GLU A 148 -19.42 3.60 -16.65
N GLY A 149 -19.72 4.70 -15.97
CA GLY A 149 -18.81 5.38 -15.06
C GLY A 149 -18.63 4.54 -13.80
N LEU A 150 -17.51 4.76 -13.12
CA LEU A 150 -17.29 4.15 -11.81
C LEU A 150 -18.29 4.72 -10.80
N ASP A 151 -18.64 3.89 -9.81
CA ASP A 151 -19.46 4.35 -8.69
C ASP A 151 -18.78 5.52 -7.97
N PRO A 152 -19.43 6.70 -7.88
CA PRO A 152 -18.83 7.89 -7.24
C PRO A 152 -18.47 7.67 -5.77
N VAL A 153 -19.21 6.80 -5.08
CA VAL A 153 -18.97 6.48 -3.66
C VAL A 153 -17.67 5.68 -3.55
N GLY A 154 -17.48 4.68 -4.42
CA GLY A 154 -16.23 3.91 -4.49
C GLY A 154 -15.03 4.78 -4.83
N VAL A 155 -15.18 5.71 -5.79
CA VAL A 155 -14.13 6.69 -6.13
C VAL A 155 -13.81 7.61 -4.94
N ALA A 156 -14.82 8.09 -4.22
CA ALA A 156 -14.62 8.93 -3.03
C ALA A 156 -13.86 8.17 -1.93
N TYR A 157 -14.19 6.89 -1.69
CA TYR A 157 -13.45 6.05 -0.75
C TYR A 157 -11.99 5.84 -1.18
N ALA A 158 -11.73 5.56 -2.45
CA ALA A 158 -10.37 5.40 -2.96
C ALA A 158 -9.55 6.71 -2.88
N ALA A 159 -10.17 7.85 -3.19
CA ALA A 159 -9.54 9.16 -3.06
C ALA A 159 -9.23 9.50 -1.59
N PHE A 160 -10.14 9.19 -0.66
CA PHE A 160 -9.90 9.36 0.76
C PHE A 160 -8.80 8.42 1.27
N ALA A 161 -8.75 7.17 0.80
CA ALA A 161 -7.64 6.27 1.08
C ALA A 161 -6.30 6.86 0.60
N GLY A 162 -6.26 7.47 -0.59
CA GLY A 162 -5.08 8.16 -1.13
C GLY A 162 -4.65 9.34 -0.25
N LEU A 163 -5.59 10.17 0.23
CA LEU A 163 -5.29 11.22 1.20
C LEU A 163 -4.67 10.64 2.47
N CYS A 164 -5.27 9.57 3.01
CA CYS A 164 -4.74 8.87 4.16
C CYS A 164 -3.34 8.31 3.89
N TRP A 165 -3.06 7.78 2.69
CA TRP A 165 -1.73 7.31 2.32
C TRP A 165 -0.70 8.45 2.32
N ALA A 166 -1.04 9.60 1.77
CA ALA A 166 -0.17 10.78 1.85
C ALA A 166 0.13 11.17 3.31
N LEU A 167 -0.88 11.20 4.17
CA LEU A 167 -0.72 11.48 5.60
C LEU A 167 0.08 10.39 6.33
N TYR A 168 -0.13 9.11 5.99
CA TYR A 168 0.64 7.97 6.49
C TYR A 168 2.15 8.16 6.22
N ILE A 169 2.53 8.62 5.02
CA ILE A 169 3.92 8.91 4.68
C ILE A 169 4.46 10.06 5.55
N VAL A 170 3.68 11.13 5.74
CA VAL A 170 4.07 12.28 6.57
C VAL A 170 4.26 11.87 8.04
N PHE A 171 3.31 11.12 8.60
CA PHE A 171 3.38 10.69 9.99
C PHE A 171 4.40 9.58 10.20
N GLY A 172 4.56 8.68 9.23
CA GLY A 172 5.59 7.65 9.24
C GLY A 172 7.02 8.24 9.33
N LYS A 173 7.28 9.36 8.65
CA LYS A 173 8.56 10.08 8.77
C LYS A 173 8.85 10.54 10.20
N ARG A 174 7.82 10.87 10.99
CA ARG A 174 7.99 11.27 12.38
C ARG A 174 8.37 10.12 13.33
N LEU A 175 8.27 8.88 12.85
CA LEU A 175 8.65 7.66 13.55
C LEU A 175 9.99 7.08 13.07
N SER A 176 10.72 7.78 12.19
CA SER A 176 11.96 7.29 11.60
C SER A 176 13.09 7.03 12.60
N HIS A 177 13.04 7.64 13.79
CA HIS A 177 13.97 7.40 14.90
C HIS A 177 13.69 6.09 15.64
N MET A 178 12.48 5.51 15.49
CA MET A 178 12.12 4.23 16.08
C MET A 178 12.60 3.06 15.20
N HIS A 179 12.73 1.88 15.81
CA HIS A 179 12.98 0.67 15.04
C HIS A 179 11.81 0.40 14.06
N ALA A 180 12.13 0.17 12.78
CA ALA A 180 11.11 0.05 11.73
C ALA A 180 10.03 -1.01 12.06
N GLY A 181 10.45 -2.19 12.53
CA GLY A 181 9.52 -3.25 12.92
C GLY A 181 8.62 -2.87 14.09
N GLN A 182 9.13 -2.08 15.05
CA GLN A 182 8.34 -1.58 16.17
C GLN A 182 7.27 -0.59 15.68
N SER A 183 7.64 0.36 14.82
CA SER A 183 6.70 1.34 14.27
C SER A 183 5.59 0.68 13.48
N VAL A 184 5.94 -0.32 12.63
CA VAL A 184 4.96 -1.05 11.82
C VAL A 184 4.03 -1.89 12.70
N ALA A 185 4.57 -2.66 13.68
CA ALA A 185 3.77 -3.50 14.57
C ALA A 185 2.79 -2.67 15.42
N LEU A 186 3.25 -1.58 16.02
CA LEU A 186 2.40 -0.70 16.83
C LEU A 186 1.39 0.08 15.97
N GLY A 187 1.82 0.57 14.82
CA GLY A 187 0.93 1.25 13.87
C GLY A 187 -0.18 0.33 13.36
N MET A 188 0.16 -0.91 12.98
CA MET A 188 -0.81 -1.90 12.53
C MET A 188 -1.77 -2.31 13.67
N SER A 189 -1.28 -2.41 14.92
CA SER A 189 -2.12 -2.68 16.08
C SER A 189 -3.12 -1.54 16.35
N THR A 190 -2.67 -0.29 16.23
CA THR A 190 -3.55 0.88 16.33
C THR A 190 -4.57 0.89 15.18
N ALA A 191 -4.14 0.60 13.95
CA ALA A 191 -5.03 0.49 12.80
C ALA A 191 -6.09 -0.62 13.00
N ALA A 192 -5.70 -1.76 13.56
CA ALA A 192 -6.63 -2.83 13.92
C ALA A 192 -7.69 -2.36 14.92
N LEU A 193 -7.29 -1.63 15.97
CA LEU A 193 -8.23 -1.07 16.96
C LEU A 193 -9.21 -0.09 16.34
N VAL A 194 -8.81 0.66 15.31
CA VAL A 194 -9.68 1.59 14.58
C VAL A 194 -10.67 0.84 13.70
N ILE A 195 -10.25 -0.24 13.02
CA ILE A 195 -11.08 -0.96 12.05
C ILE A 195 -11.99 -2.00 12.73
N LEU A 196 -11.53 -2.64 13.80
CA LEU A 196 -12.27 -3.71 14.49
C LEU A 196 -13.71 -3.36 14.85
N PRO A 197 -14.06 -2.16 15.35
CA PRO A 197 -15.45 -1.80 15.61
C PRO A 197 -16.34 -1.87 14.36
N PHE A 198 -15.84 -1.41 13.21
CA PHE A 198 -16.57 -1.44 11.94
C PHE A 198 -16.75 -2.87 11.43
N GLY A 199 -15.69 -3.69 11.49
CA GLY A 199 -15.78 -5.09 11.13
C GLY A 199 -16.72 -5.87 12.05
N ALA A 200 -16.65 -5.63 13.35
CA ALA A 200 -17.51 -6.27 14.35
C ALA A 200 -18.99 -5.87 14.17
N SER A 201 -19.27 -4.60 13.87
CA SER A 201 -20.65 -4.14 13.59
C SER A 201 -21.23 -4.72 12.30
N ALA A 202 -20.38 -4.91 11.28
CA ALA A 202 -20.83 -5.42 9.97
C ALA A 202 -20.99 -6.95 9.95
N ALA A 203 -20.06 -7.70 10.54
CA ALA A 203 -20.00 -9.16 10.43
C ALA A 203 -20.28 -9.91 11.74
N GLY A 204 -20.23 -9.22 12.88
CA GLY A 204 -20.53 -9.82 14.19
C GLY A 204 -19.67 -11.07 14.47
N LEU A 205 -20.32 -12.14 14.93
CA LEU A 205 -19.67 -13.41 15.27
C LEU A 205 -19.14 -14.17 14.04
N ALA A 206 -19.55 -13.83 12.82
CA ALA A 206 -19.03 -14.45 11.60
C ALA A 206 -17.51 -14.27 11.47
N LEU A 207 -16.95 -13.18 12.02
CA LEU A 207 -15.50 -12.95 12.08
C LEU A 207 -14.72 -14.05 12.81
N LEU A 208 -15.36 -14.73 13.76
CA LEU A 208 -14.75 -15.77 14.60
C LEU A 208 -14.94 -17.18 14.04
N ALA A 209 -15.65 -17.34 12.92
CA ALA A 209 -15.80 -18.63 12.28
C ALA A 209 -14.42 -19.19 11.86
N PRO A 210 -14.09 -20.47 12.19
CA PRO A 210 -12.75 -21.03 11.92
C PRO A 210 -12.32 -20.93 10.46
N ALA A 211 -13.22 -21.15 9.53
CA ALA A 211 -12.95 -21.02 8.10
C ALA A 211 -12.60 -19.56 7.70
N VAL A 212 -13.33 -18.59 8.24
CA VAL A 212 -13.12 -17.16 8.00
C VAL A 212 -11.79 -16.71 8.61
N LEU A 213 -11.46 -17.17 9.82
CA LEU A 213 -10.17 -16.87 10.45
C LEU A 213 -9.00 -17.46 9.66
N LEU A 214 -9.14 -18.70 9.16
CA LEU A 214 -8.10 -19.34 8.36
C LEU A 214 -7.88 -18.61 7.02
N MET A 215 -8.96 -18.28 6.32
CA MET A 215 -8.91 -17.48 5.08
C MET A 215 -8.34 -16.08 5.36
N GLY A 216 -8.81 -15.43 6.42
CA GLY A 216 -8.32 -14.12 6.88
C GLY A 216 -6.82 -14.14 7.23
N LEU A 217 -6.33 -15.21 7.84
CA LEU A 217 -4.90 -15.38 8.12
C LEU A 217 -4.09 -15.53 6.82
N GLY A 218 -4.58 -16.31 5.87
CA GLY A 218 -3.97 -16.43 4.54
C GLY A 218 -3.88 -15.06 3.84
N VAL A 219 -4.99 -14.31 3.85
CA VAL A 219 -5.02 -12.94 3.31
C VAL A 219 -4.03 -12.04 4.05
N ALA A 220 -4.00 -12.05 5.39
CA ALA A 220 -3.10 -11.24 6.20
C ALA A 220 -1.62 -11.53 5.89
N LEU A 221 -1.26 -12.78 5.72
CA LEU A 221 0.11 -13.18 5.37
C LEU A 221 0.49 -12.71 3.97
N VAL A 222 -0.35 -12.98 2.97
CA VAL A 222 -0.06 -12.69 1.55
C VAL A 222 -0.18 -11.21 1.21
N SER A 223 -1.14 -10.49 1.80
CA SER A 223 -1.36 -9.07 1.49
C SER A 223 -0.68 -8.09 2.46
N SER A 224 -0.04 -8.58 3.54
CA SER A 224 0.60 -7.69 4.50
C SER A 224 1.96 -8.20 4.97
N ALA A 225 2.03 -9.35 5.64
CA ALA A 225 3.28 -9.81 6.26
C ALA A 225 4.38 -10.05 5.21
N LEU A 226 4.08 -10.72 4.13
CA LEU A 226 5.02 -10.99 3.04
C LEU A 226 5.38 -9.72 2.25
N PRO A 227 4.42 -8.91 1.74
CA PRO A 227 4.76 -7.68 1.02
C PRO A 227 5.61 -6.72 1.84
N TYR A 228 5.24 -6.42 3.08
CA TYR A 228 6.03 -5.51 3.92
C TYR A 228 7.43 -6.02 4.21
N SER A 229 7.61 -7.34 4.34
CA SER A 229 8.94 -7.94 4.52
C SER A 229 9.80 -7.79 3.26
N LEU A 230 9.24 -8.05 2.10
CA LEU A 230 9.92 -7.92 0.80
C LEU A 230 10.22 -6.45 0.48
N GLU A 231 9.29 -5.56 0.74
CA GLU A 231 9.45 -4.12 0.58
C GLU A 231 10.56 -3.57 1.49
N MET A 232 10.65 -4.05 2.73
CA MET A 232 11.72 -3.66 3.65
C MET A 232 13.10 -4.11 3.16
N ILE A 233 13.21 -5.29 2.54
CA ILE A 233 14.45 -5.74 1.89
C ILE A 233 14.81 -4.80 0.75
N ALA A 234 13.84 -4.47 -0.10
CA ALA A 234 14.04 -3.57 -1.23
C ALA A 234 14.48 -2.16 -0.79
N LEU A 235 13.80 -1.58 0.21
CA LEU A 235 14.10 -0.23 0.74
C LEU A 235 15.52 -0.08 1.27
N ARG A 236 16.11 -1.15 1.77
CA ARG A 236 17.48 -1.13 2.29
C ARG A 236 18.56 -1.13 1.20
N HIS A 237 18.23 -1.62 0.01
CA HIS A 237 19.21 -1.87 -1.05
C HIS A 237 18.96 -1.07 -2.32
N ILE A 238 17.73 -0.60 -2.56
CA ILE A 238 17.37 0.18 -3.74
C ILE A 238 17.40 1.67 -3.41
N PRO A 239 18.03 2.52 -4.26
CA PRO A 239 17.96 3.97 -4.10
C PRO A 239 16.49 4.44 -4.05
N LYS A 240 16.16 5.36 -3.14
CA LYS A 240 14.78 5.86 -2.92
C LYS A 240 14.08 6.29 -4.21
N ARG A 241 14.82 6.88 -5.13
CA ARG A 241 14.32 7.33 -6.44
C ARG A 241 13.89 6.13 -7.30
N THR A 242 14.74 5.13 -7.41
CA THR A 242 14.44 3.90 -8.18
C THR A 242 13.29 3.12 -7.56
N PHE A 243 13.25 3.06 -6.23
CA PHE A 243 12.15 2.46 -5.47
C PHE A 243 10.81 3.13 -5.80
N GLY A 244 10.73 4.47 -5.79
CA GLY A 244 9.52 5.21 -6.15
C GLY A 244 9.09 5.00 -7.62
N VAL A 245 10.04 4.92 -8.56
CA VAL A 245 9.72 4.60 -9.97
C VAL A 245 9.11 3.21 -10.09
N LEU A 246 9.68 2.22 -9.39
CA LEU A 246 9.16 0.85 -9.43
C LEU A 246 7.77 0.75 -8.80
N LEU A 247 7.51 1.45 -7.69
CA LEU A 247 6.18 1.51 -7.08
C LEU A 247 5.12 2.08 -8.02
N SER A 248 5.50 2.94 -8.96
CA SER A 248 4.55 3.51 -9.92
C SER A 248 3.93 2.47 -10.88
N VAL A 249 4.45 1.25 -10.88
CA VAL A 249 3.90 0.11 -11.65
C VAL A 249 2.79 -0.62 -10.86
N GLU A 250 2.64 -0.34 -9.56
CA GLU A 250 1.67 -1.01 -8.68
C GLU A 250 0.23 -0.97 -9.20
N PRO A 251 -0.31 0.16 -9.72
CA PRO A 251 -1.64 0.18 -10.30
C PRO A 251 -1.82 -0.78 -11.49
N ALA A 252 -0.78 -0.94 -12.32
CA ALA A 252 -0.83 -1.88 -13.44
C ALA A 252 -0.80 -3.33 -12.96
N ILE A 253 0.01 -3.65 -11.95
CA ILE A 253 0.03 -4.98 -11.32
C ILE A 253 -1.33 -5.28 -10.69
N GLY A 254 -1.95 -4.31 -9.99
CA GLY A 254 -3.27 -4.44 -9.43
C GLY A 254 -4.36 -4.67 -10.49
N ALA A 255 -4.30 -3.94 -11.61
CA ALA A 255 -5.19 -4.12 -12.74
C ALA A 255 -5.06 -5.52 -13.37
N MET A 256 -3.84 -6.01 -13.55
CA MET A 256 -3.58 -7.36 -14.04
C MET A 256 -4.10 -8.43 -13.07
N ALA A 257 -3.88 -8.25 -11.77
CA ALA A 257 -4.38 -9.17 -10.75
C ALA A 257 -5.92 -9.18 -10.71
N GLY A 258 -6.58 -8.01 -10.78
CA GLY A 258 -8.03 -7.89 -10.89
C GLY A 258 -8.58 -8.60 -12.13
N MET A 259 -7.94 -8.41 -13.28
CA MET A 259 -8.34 -9.05 -14.53
C MET A 259 -8.19 -10.58 -14.48
N VAL A 260 -7.06 -11.08 -13.95
CA VAL A 260 -6.76 -12.53 -13.94
C VAL A 260 -7.50 -13.26 -12.83
N LEU A 261 -7.58 -12.70 -11.63
CA LEU A 261 -8.08 -13.39 -10.43
C LEU A 261 -9.54 -13.06 -10.12
N LEU A 262 -10.00 -11.87 -10.50
CA LEU A 262 -11.36 -11.40 -10.21
C LEU A 262 -12.22 -11.30 -11.47
N HIS A 263 -11.65 -11.63 -12.66
CA HIS A 263 -12.29 -11.50 -13.97
C HIS A 263 -12.83 -10.08 -14.24
N GLU A 264 -12.18 -9.06 -13.65
CA GLU A 264 -12.51 -7.66 -13.88
C GLU A 264 -12.14 -7.27 -15.31
N GLN A 265 -13.07 -6.59 -16.00
CA GLN A 265 -12.81 -6.09 -17.35
C GLN A 265 -12.61 -4.58 -17.29
N LEU A 266 -11.45 -4.12 -17.76
CA LEU A 266 -11.13 -2.72 -17.85
C LEU A 266 -11.28 -2.23 -19.28
N SER A 267 -11.95 -1.11 -19.47
CA SER A 267 -12.03 -0.44 -20.77
C SER A 267 -10.69 0.13 -21.20
N SER A 268 -10.52 0.39 -22.48
CA SER A 268 -9.29 1.03 -22.99
C SER A 268 -9.04 2.40 -22.34
N LEU A 269 -10.10 3.13 -21.99
CA LEU A 269 -10.00 4.41 -21.28
C LEU A 269 -9.45 4.24 -19.86
N GLN A 270 -9.89 3.19 -19.17
CA GLN A 270 -9.41 2.87 -17.81
C GLN A 270 -7.93 2.46 -17.84
N TRP A 271 -7.49 1.70 -18.83
CA TRP A 271 -6.07 1.40 -19.04
C TRP A 271 -5.25 2.65 -19.33
N LEU A 272 -5.79 3.57 -20.16
CA LEU A 272 -5.13 4.85 -20.42
C LEU A 272 -4.99 5.69 -19.15
N ALA A 273 -6.02 5.72 -18.31
CA ALA A 273 -6.00 6.43 -17.03
C ALA A 273 -4.95 5.85 -16.07
N ILE A 274 -4.88 4.52 -15.91
CA ILE A 274 -3.85 3.84 -15.12
C ILE A 274 -2.46 4.18 -15.64
N GLY A 275 -2.26 4.11 -16.96
CA GLY A 275 -1.00 4.48 -17.61
C GLY A 275 -0.62 5.94 -17.39
N GLY A 276 -1.59 6.86 -17.45
CA GLY A 276 -1.39 8.30 -17.18
C GLY A 276 -0.95 8.59 -15.74
N ILE A 277 -1.62 7.97 -14.77
CA ILE A 277 -1.27 8.11 -13.35
C ILE A 277 0.12 7.52 -13.08
N GLY A 278 0.43 6.33 -13.63
CA GLY A 278 1.74 5.71 -13.53
C GLY A 278 2.85 6.58 -14.15
N ALA A 279 2.62 7.11 -15.35
CA ALA A 279 3.56 8.00 -16.01
C ALA A 279 3.79 9.31 -15.23
N ALA A 280 2.73 9.89 -14.66
CA ALA A 280 2.84 11.07 -13.80
C ALA A 280 3.70 10.79 -12.55
N SER A 281 3.50 9.63 -11.94
CA SER A 281 4.27 9.20 -10.77
C SER A 281 5.75 8.97 -11.11
N ILE A 282 6.04 8.27 -12.21
CA ILE A 282 7.41 8.09 -12.71
C ILE A 282 8.07 9.46 -12.96
N GLY A 283 7.37 10.36 -13.66
CA GLY A 283 7.83 11.71 -13.92
C GLY A 283 8.12 12.49 -12.65
N ALA A 284 7.25 12.42 -11.65
CA ALA A 284 7.44 13.08 -10.36
C ALA A 284 8.71 12.59 -9.65
N VAL A 285 8.93 11.28 -9.60
CA VAL A 285 10.13 10.69 -8.99
C VAL A 285 11.40 11.05 -9.78
N LEU A 286 11.35 11.03 -11.11
CA LEU A 286 12.49 11.36 -11.96
C LEU A 286 12.88 12.84 -11.92
N THR A 287 11.96 13.73 -11.63
CA THR A 287 12.18 15.18 -11.59
C THR A 287 12.38 15.72 -10.17
N ALA A 288 12.14 14.89 -9.14
CA ALA A 288 12.39 15.24 -7.74
C ALA A 288 13.84 15.71 -7.52
N PRO A 289 14.09 16.73 -6.68
CA PRO A 289 15.43 17.14 -6.32
C PRO A 289 16.21 15.95 -5.77
N ARG A 290 17.45 15.77 -6.21
CA ARG A 290 18.35 14.78 -5.61
C ARG A 290 18.58 15.23 -4.17
N GLY A 291 17.92 14.59 -3.19
CA GLY A 291 18.20 14.81 -1.79
C GLY A 291 19.69 14.55 -1.53
N GLN A 292 20.32 15.44 -0.80
CA GLN A 292 21.66 15.19 -0.25
C GLN A 292 21.61 13.84 0.45
N ALA A 293 22.52 12.95 0.07
CA ALA A 293 22.71 11.71 0.81
C ALA A 293 22.84 12.07 2.31
N PRO A 294 22.20 11.33 3.22
CA PRO A 294 22.52 11.51 4.64
C PRO A 294 24.02 11.34 4.77
N ALA A 295 24.69 12.29 5.44
CA ALA A 295 26.08 12.14 5.81
C ALA A 295 26.22 10.78 6.50
N GLU A 296 27.16 9.96 6.04
CA GLU A 296 27.47 8.69 6.67
C GLU A 296 27.81 8.96 8.15
N PRO A 297 27.16 8.30 9.11
CA PRO A 297 27.58 8.41 10.50
C PRO A 297 28.92 7.68 10.61
N GLY A 298 30.03 8.44 10.59
CA GLY A 298 31.35 7.85 10.83
C GLY A 298 32.53 8.38 10.03
N ALA A 299 32.45 9.51 9.32
CA ALA A 299 33.65 10.16 8.84
C ALA A 299 34.33 10.90 10.02
N PRO A 300 35.55 10.51 10.43
CA PRO A 300 36.30 11.28 11.44
C PRO A 300 36.67 12.64 10.87
N ALA A 301 36.54 13.67 11.74
CA ALA A 301 36.94 15.05 11.47
C ALA A 301 38.45 15.20 11.21
#